data_341b4f689be0f281a11670a836cbb362
#
_entry.id   341b4f689be0f281a11670a836cbb362
#
_cell.length_a   1.000
_cell.length_b   1.000
_cell.length_c   1.000
_cell.angle_alpha   90.00
_cell.angle_beta   90.00
_cell.angle_gamma   90.00
#
_symmetry.space_group_name_H-M   'P 1'
#
loop_
_entity.id
_entity.type
_entity.pdbx_description
1 polymer ?
#
loop_
_entity_poly.entity_id
_entity_poly.type
_entity_poly.pdbx_seq_one_letter_code
_entity_poly.pdbx_strand_id
1 'polypeptide(L)'
;VHIIVRLKSSYETWKELFDIDADNRSRICDESRTLVGQANDTTAILTLFGVDMEAMGKMMADPEFQKLTEDYVEEHIPYTITPLSPPN
;
A
#
# COMPACT_ATOMS: atom_id res chain seq x y z
N VAL A 1 -1.33 -6.25 6.76
CA VAL A 1 -0.17 -5.35 6.58
C VAL A 1 -0.67 -3.92 6.46
N HIS A 2 -0.04 -3.04 7.22
CA HIS A 2 -0.31 -1.61 7.18
C HIS A 2 0.89 -0.91 6.53
N ILE A 3 0.64 -0.05 5.54
CA ILE A 3 1.70 0.64 4.82
C ILE A 3 1.50 2.13 4.93
N ILE A 4 2.52 2.82 5.40
CA ILE A 4 2.59 4.28 5.35
C ILE A 4 3.29 4.65 4.04
N VAL A 5 2.64 5.46 3.23
CA VAL A 5 3.16 5.86 1.92
C VAL A 5 3.49 7.35 1.97
N ARG A 6 4.77 7.67 1.87
CA ARG A 6 5.21 9.06 1.78
C ARG A 6 5.20 9.49 0.32
N LEU A 7 4.47 10.56 0.03
CA LEU A 7 4.15 10.98 -1.32
C LEU A 7 5.08 12.09 -1.82
N LYS A 8 5.46 12.00 -3.10
CA LYS A 8 6.05 13.10 -3.86
C LYS A 8 4.96 13.88 -4.59
N SER A 9 3.90 13.19 -5.02
CA SER A 9 2.75 13.78 -5.70
C SER A 9 1.67 14.18 -4.69
N SER A 10 0.59 14.79 -5.19
CA SER A 10 -0.62 14.95 -4.39
C SER A 10 -1.24 13.58 -4.10
N TYR A 11 -2.04 13.52 -3.04
CA TYR A 11 -2.77 12.29 -2.71
C TYR A 11 -3.69 11.89 -3.86
N GLU A 12 -4.39 12.82 -4.46
CA GLU A 12 -5.34 12.55 -5.54
C GLU A 12 -4.63 11.93 -6.75
N THR A 13 -3.48 12.42 -7.13
CA THR A 13 -2.69 11.89 -8.24
C THR A 13 -2.21 10.47 -7.93
N TRP A 14 -1.69 10.25 -6.73
CA TRP A 14 -1.27 8.92 -6.29
C TRP A 14 -2.46 7.95 -6.23
N LYS A 15 -3.61 8.42 -5.74
CA LYS A 15 -4.82 7.58 -5.62
C LYS A 15 -5.31 7.10 -6.97
N GLU A 16 -5.19 7.90 -8.01
CA GLU A 16 -5.52 7.46 -9.37
C GLU A 16 -4.63 6.29 -9.80
N LEU A 17 -3.32 6.38 -9.56
CA LEU A 17 -2.39 5.29 -9.84
C LEU A 17 -2.74 4.06 -8.99
N PHE A 18 -3.03 4.26 -7.74
CA PHE A 18 -3.43 3.19 -6.82
C PHE A 18 -4.65 2.44 -7.33
N ASP A 19 -5.67 3.15 -7.80
CA ASP A 19 -6.89 2.55 -8.32
C ASP A 19 -6.64 1.77 -9.61
N ILE A 20 -5.80 2.29 -10.50
CA ILE A 20 -5.42 1.60 -11.74
C ILE A 20 -4.70 0.29 -11.43
N ASP A 21 -3.93 0.24 -10.36
CA ASP A 21 -3.11 -0.92 -9.98
C ASP A 21 -3.88 -1.98 -9.18
N ALA A 22 -5.18 -1.84 -9.02
CA ALA A 22 -5.99 -2.74 -8.21
C ALA A 22 -5.88 -4.21 -8.64
N ASP A 23 -5.83 -4.49 -9.94
CA ASP A 23 -5.72 -5.86 -10.44
C ASP A 23 -4.40 -6.52 -10.01
N ASN A 24 -3.30 -5.79 -10.04
CA ASN A 24 -2.01 -6.30 -9.57
C ASN A 24 -2.06 -6.57 -8.06
N ARG A 25 -2.66 -5.66 -7.31
CA ARG A 25 -2.81 -5.79 -5.87
C ARG A 25 -3.67 -7.00 -5.49
N SER A 26 -4.69 -7.31 -6.28
CA SER A 26 -5.58 -8.45 -6.03
C SER A 26 -4.85 -9.80 -6.09
N ARG A 27 -3.68 -9.84 -6.71
CA ARG A 27 -2.86 -11.06 -6.81
C ARG A 27 -2.08 -11.33 -5.53
N ILE A 28 -1.92 -10.34 -4.66
CA ILE A 28 -1.12 -10.46 -3.45
C ILE A 28 -1.92 -10.34 -2.17
N CYS A 29 -3.18 -9.90 -2.26
CA CYS A 29 -4.03 -9.72 -1.08
C CYS A 29 -5.51 -9.78 -1.45
N ASP A 30 -6.37 -9.77 -0.44
CA ASP A 30 -7.81 -9.63 -0.64
C ASP A 30 -8.15 -8.16 -0.88
N GLU A 31 -8.17 -7.78 -2.16
CA GLU A 31 -8.39 -6.39 -2.57
C GLU A 31 -9.75 -5.85 -2.13
N SER A 32 -10.76 -6.70 -2.02
CA SER A 32 -12.10 -6.26 -1.59
C SER A 32 -12.12 -5.70 -0.16
N ARG A 33 -11.10 -6.01 0.64
CA ARG A 33 -10.98 -5.57 2.03
C ARG A 33 -9.95 -4.44 2.21
N THR A 34 -9.24 -4.06 1.16
CA THR A 34 -8.19 -3.03 1.24
C THR A 34 -8.77 -1.69 1.71
N LEU A 35 -8.11 -1.10 2.69
CA LEU A 35 -8.43 0.23 3.20
C LEU A 35 -7.36 1.21 2.75
N VAL A 36 -7.78 2.37 2.29
CA VAL A 36 -6.87 3.42 1.84
C VAL A 36 -7.40 4.77 2.28
N GLY A 37 -6.51 5.64 2.70
CA GLY A 37 -6.88 6.98 3.12
C GLY A 37 -5.73 7.95 3.11
N GLN A 38 -6.04 9.22 3.27
CA GLN A 38 -5.07 10.30 3.37
C GLN A 38 -4.87 10.66 4.83
N ALA A 39 -3.61 10.67 5.28
CA ALA A 39 -3.27 11.09 6.64
C ALA A 39 -2.97 12.60 6.70
N ASN A 40 -2.27 13.12 5.68
CA ASN A 40 -1.96 14.54 5.51
C ASN A 40 -1.57 14.79 4.05
N ASP A 41 -1.12 16.00 3.72
CA ASP A 41 -0.83 16.40 2.33
C ASP A 41 0.23 15.53 1.65
N THR A 42 1.12 14.92 2.42
CA THR A 42 2.26 14.16 1.89
C THR A 42 2.24 12.69 2.29
N THR A 43 1.15 12.22 2.93
CA THR A 43 1.11 10.86 3.47
C THR A 43 -0.22 10.18 3.19
N ALA A 44 -0.14 9.03 2.54
CA ALA A 44 -1.27 8.11 2.41
C ALA A 44 -1.06 6.93 3.34
N ILE A 45 -2.14 6.26 3.68
CA ILE A 45 -2.11 5.05 4.50
C ILE A 45 -2.91 3.96 3.83
N LEU A 46 -2.38 2.74 3.89
CA LEU A 46 -3.03 1.54 3.38
C LEU A 46 -3.11 0.49 4.46
N THR A 47 -4.18 -0.29 4.45
CA THR A 47 -4.22 -1.55 5.20
C THR A 47 -4.64 -2.66 4.25
N LEU A 48 -3.80 -3.68 4.11
CA LEU A 48 -4.03 -4.82 3.24
C LEU A 48 -4.32 -6.05 4.08
N PHE A 49 -5.30 -6.85 3.65
CA PHE A 49 -5.73 -8.06 4.35
C PHE A 49 -5.51 -9.27 3.46
N GLY A 50 -5.29 -10.44 4.10
CA GLY A 50 -5.05 -11.69 3.38
C GLY A 50 -3.82 -11.63 2.50
N VAL A 51 -2.75 -11.00 2.99
CA VAL A 51 -1.55 -10.74 2.19
C VAL A 51 -0.68 -11.98 2.05
N ASP A 52 -0.32 -12.30 0.80
CA ASP A 52 0.77 -13.24 0.51
C ASP A 52 2.09 -12.46 0.66
N MET A 53 2.76 -12.65 1.79
CA MET A 53 3.96 -11.87 2.12
C MET A 53 5.10 -12.09 1.15
N GLU A 54 5.24 -13.32 0.62
CA GLU A 54 6.26 -13.60 -0.39
C GLU A 54 5.99 -12.86 -1.70
N ALA A 55 4.73 -12.89 -2.16
CA ALA A 55 4.33 -12.19 -3.38
C ALA A 55 4.46 -10.69 -3.22
N MET A 56 4.08 -10.15 -2.05
CA MET A 56 4.23 -8.72 -1.76
C MET A 56 5.69 -8.30 -1.78
N GLY A 57 6.57 -9.10 -1.17
CA GLY A 57 8.00 -8.82 -1.17
C GLY A 57 8.58 -8.78 -2.57
N LYS A 58 8.18 -9.71 -3.42
CA LYS A 58 8.60 -9.75 -4.83
C LYS A 58 8.11 -8.53 -5.60
N MET A 59 6.86 -8.13 -5.37
CA MET A 59 6.29 -6.96 -6.02
C MET A 59 7.03 -5.68 -5.61
N MET A 60 7.30 -5.50 -4.33
CA MET A 60 8.00 -4.32 -3.82
C MET A 60 9.45 -4.25 -4.32
N ALA A 61 10.07 -5.39 -4.60
CA ALA A 61 11.43 -5.45 -5.13
C ALA A 61 11.47 -5.39 -6.66
N ASP A 62 10.33 -5.47 -7.35
CA ASP A 62 10.26 -5.48 -8.80
C ASP A 62 10.67 -4.11 -9.36
N PRO A 63 11.69 -4.05 -10.26
CA PRO A 63 12.10 -2.77 -10.86
C PRO A 63 10.98 -2.07 -11.63
N GLU A 64 10.05 -2.81 -12.22
CA GLU A 64 8.90 -2.20 -12.92
C GLU A 64 7.97 -1.48 -11.95
N PHE A 65 7.71 -2.08 -10.79
CA PHE A 65 6.91 -1.45 -9.76
C PHE A 65 7.60 -0.21 -9.19
N GLN A 66 8.90 -0.31 -8.92
CA GLN A 66 9.69 0.81 -8.42
C GLN A 66 9.69 1.98 -9.42
N LYS A 67 9.83 1.67 -10.72
CA LYS A 67 9.79 2.68 -11.77
C LYS A 67 8.40 3.31 -11.90
N LEU A 68 7.35 2.49 -11.80
CA LEU A 68 5.96 2.97 -11.87
C LEU A 68 5.65 3.98 -10.77
N THR A 69 6.19 3.76 -9.57
CA THR A 69 5.87 4.56 -8.39
C THR A 69 6.86 5.68 -8.11
N GLU A 70 8.03 5.70 -8.76
CA GLU A 70 9.11 6.61 -8.39
C GLU A 70 8.76 8.10 -8.46
N ASP A 71 7.86 8.49 -9.38
CA ASP A 71 7.44 9.89 -9.53
C ASP A 71 6.35 10.29 -8.53
N TYR A 72 5.73 9.30 -7.88
CA TYR A 72 4.58 9.50 -7.00
C TYR A 72 4.91 9.27 -5.54
N VAL A 73 5.85 8.36 -5.26
CA VAL A 73 6.13 7.86 -3.92
C VAL A 73 7.59 8.05 -3.58
N GLU A 74 7.83 8.68 -2.43
CA GLU A 74 9.17 8.80 -1.87
C GLU A 74 9.56 7.51 -1.15
N GLU A 75 8.62 6.93 -0.39
CA GLU A 75 8.90 5.79 0.46
C GLU A 75 7.63 5.02 0.78
N HIS A 76 7.73 3.68 0.77
CA HIS A 76 6.71 2.78 1.34
C HIS A 76 7.27 2.21 2.63
N ILE A 77 6.55 2.35 3.74
CA ILE A 77 6.96 1.82 5.04
C ILE A 77 5.94 0.77 5.48
N PRO A 78 6.21 -0.51 5.25
CA PRO A 78 5.28 -1.57 5.66
C PRO A 78 5.46 -1.94 7.13
N TYR A 79 4.33 -2.27 7.76
CA TYR A 79 4.26 -2.75 9.14
C TYR A 79 3.41 -4.00 9.18
N THR A 80 3.75 -4.93 10.07
CA THR A 80 2.80 -5.97 10.46
C THR A 80 1.87 -5.38 11.50
N ILE A 81 0.59 -5.80 11.47
CA ILE A 81 -0.39 -5.37 12.47
C ILE A 81 -0.92 -6.60 13.18
N THR A 82 -1.12 -6.45 14.48
CA THR A 82 -1.66 -7.53 15.32
C THR A 82 -2.80 -6.95 16.15
N PRO A 83 -3.98 -7.58 16.12
CA PRO A 83 -5.09 -7.11 16.96
C PRO A 83 -4.69 -7.14 18.44
N LEU A 84 -5.10 -6.13 19.17
CA LEU A 84 -4.93 -6.15 20.61
C LEU A 84 -5.82 -7.22 21.22
N SER A 85 -5.31 -7.93 22.22
CA SER A 85 -6.13 -8.88 22.95
C SER A 85 -7.24 -8.13 23.67
N PRO A 86 -8.50 -8.55 23.54
CA PRO A 86 -9.58 -7.86 24.26
C PRO A 86 -9.39 -8.01 25.76
N PRO A 87 -9.65 -6.94 26.52
CA PRO A 87 -9.65 -7.02 27.98
C PRO A 87 -10.83 -7.87 28.43
N ASN A 88 -10.60 -8.81 29.29
CA ASN A 88 -11.65 -9.68 29.82
C ASN A 88 -11.62 -9.65 31.34
#